data_996798e255c93904dabda7d405674243
#
_entry.id   996798e255c93904dabda7d405674243
#
_cell.length_a   1.000
_cell.length_b   1.000
_cell.length_c   1.000
_cell.angle_alpha   90.00
_cell.angle_beta   90.00
_cell.angle_gamma   90.00
#
_symmetry.space_group_name_H-M   'P 1'
#
loop_
_entity.id
_entity.type
_entity.pdbx_description
1 polymer ?
#
loop_
_entity_poly.entity_id
_entity_poly.type
_entity_poly.pdbx_seq_one_letter_code
_entity_poly.pdbx_strand_id
1 'polypeptide(L)'
;MLFRSPRESWNKLSRQFAATGIWRGELVRRYGGRNPWRFFVPPLLVINVVLCVIVGVLQLTGVLNGWLGLAASAVYLGPVAYVLLVFWLAFVSDRGRNWRDRWFFTLVLPTMHLCWGAGFITGLVRGARDTVDTSRTEI
;
A
#
# COMPACT_ATOMS: atom_id res chain seq x y z
N MET A 1 1.92 -29.02 14.14
CA MET A 1 1.87 -27.71 13.46
C MET A 1 0.87 -27.79 12.31
N LEU A 2 -0.28 -27.17 12.48
CA LEU A 2 -1.26 -27.10 11.42
C LEU A 2 -0.82 -26.03 10.41
N PHE A 3 -0.35 -26.47 9.25
CA PHE A 3 -0.10 -25.57 8.11
C PHE A 3 -1.47 -25.04 7.62
N ARG A 4 -1.85 -23.86 8.10
CA ARG A 4 -2.96 -23.12 7.51
C ARG A 4 -2.64 -22.81 6.07
N SER A 5 -3.60 -23.02 5.17
CA SER A 5 -3.40 -22.78 3.74
C SER A 5 -2.93 -21.33 3.49
N PRO A 6 -1.99 -21.10 2.57
CA PRO A 6 -1.45 -19.77 2.26
C PRO A 6 -2.53 -18.73 1.92
N ARG A 7 -3.67 -19.17 1.37
CA ARG A 7 -4.80 -18.29 1.00
C ARG A 7 -5.51 -17.66 2.18
N GLU A 8 -5.68 -18.40 3.30
CA GLU A 8 -6.31 -17.85 4.51
C GLU A 8 -5.40 -16.84 5.22
N SER A 9 -4.10 -17.08 5.20
CA SER A 9 -3.14 -16.16 5.80
C SER A 9 -3.04 -14.83 5.05
N TRP A 10 -3.17 -14.84 3.73
CA TRP A 10 -3.07 -13.66 2.87
C TRP A 10 -4.26 -12.71 3.04
N ASN A 11 -5.49 -13.24 3.02
CA ASN A 11 -6.70 -12.47 3.29
C ASN A 11 -6.71 -11.91 4.72
N LYS A 12 -6.26 -12.68 5.69
CA LYS A 12 -6.17 -12.26 7.08
C LYS A 12 -5.17 -11.11 7.24
N LEU A 13 -4.01 -11.22 6.59
CA LEU A 13 -2.98 -10.21 6.57
C LEU A 13 -3.47 -8.89 5.96
N SER A 14 -4.07 -8.94 4.77
CA SER A 14 -4.58 -7.76 4.09
C SER A 14 -5.67 -7.03 4.89
N ARG A 15 -6.61 -7.77 5.49
CA ARG A 15 -7.65 -7.22 6.37
C ARG A 15 -7.05 -6.57 7.62
N GLN A 16 -6.07 -7.20 8.25
CA GLN A 16 -5.39 -6.66 9.42
C GLN A 16 -4.69 -5.33 9.13
N PHE A 17 -3.96 -5.26 8.00
CA PHE A 17 -3.29 -4.01 7.61
C PHE A 17 -4.28 -2.93 7.20
N ALA A 18 -5.36 -3.27 6.50
CA ALA A 18 -6.42 -2.33 6.16
C ALA A 18 -7.10 -1.77 7.43
N ALA A 19 -7.45 -2.62 8.40
CA ALA A 19 -8.03 -2.20 9.66
C ALA A 19 -7.11 -1.28 10.46
N THR A 20 -5.82 -1.62 10.56
CA THR A 20 -4.81 -0.77 11.22
C THR A 20 -4.66 0.58 10.51
N GLY A 21 -4.71 0.60 9.18
CA GLY A 21 -4.72 1.83 8.38
C GLY A 21 -5.94 2.70 8.70
N ILE A 22 -7.14 2.12 8.71
CA ILE A 22 -8.40 2.83 9.01
C ILE A 22 -8.32 3.51 10.40
N TRP A 23 -7.88 2.78 11.42
CA TRP A 23 -7.71 3.35 12.76
C TRP A 23 -6.71 4.49 12.77
N ARG A 24 -5.61 4.37 12.05
CA ARG A 24 -4.61 5.44 11.98
C ARG A 24 -5.13 6.67 11.25
N GLY A 25 -5.87 6.49 10.15
CA GLY A 25 -6.53 7.56 9.42
C GLY A 25 -7.55 8.30 10.29
N GLU A 26 -8.35 7.57 11.06
CA GLU A 26 -9.31 8.14 12.01
C GLU A 26 -8.61 8.96 13.10
N LEU A 27 -7.51 8.48 13.65
CA LEU A 27 -6.73 9.21 14.66
C LEU A 27 -6.20 10.53 14.09
N VAL A 28 -5.70 10.54 12.86
CA VAL A 28 -5.24 11.75 12.18
C VAL A 28 -6.41 12.72 11.96
N ARG A 29 -7.56 12.21 11.56
CA ARG A 29 -8.77 13.01 11.34
C ARG A 29 -9.25 13.70 12.62
N ARG A 30 -9.25 12.99 13.75
CA ARG A 30 -9.77 13.51 15.04
C ARG A 30 -8.80 14.44 15.75
N TYR A 31 -7.53 14.08 15.74
CA TYR A 31 -6.55 14.75 16.60
C TYR A 31 -5.54 15.60 15.83
N GLY A 32 -5.51 15.53 14.49
CA GLY A 32 -4.67 16.36 13.62
C GLY A 32 -3.17 16.40 13.98
N GLY A 33 -2.73 15.48 14.83
CA GLY A 33 -1.54 15.60 15.60
C GLY A 33 -0.23 15.43 14.83
N ARG A 34 0.88 15.60 15.53
CA ARG A 34 2.26 15.38 15.08
C ARG A 34 2.49 13.93 14.70
N ASN A 35 2.01 13.55 13.50
CA ASN A 35 2.29 12.24 12.94
C ASN A 35 3.63 12.29 12.19
N PRO A 36 4.54 11.33 12.42
CA PRO A 36 5.73 11.20 11.62
C PRO A 36 5.39 11.09 10.14
N TRP A 37 6.05 11.86 9.29
CA TRP A 37 5.81 11.92 7.84
C TRP A 37 5.83 10.54 7.16
N ARG A 38 6.58 9.58 7.72
CA ARG A 38 6.66 8.19 7.23
C ARG A 38 5.31 7.46 7.19
N PHE A 39 4.32 7.88 8.00
CA PHE A 39 2.98 7.29 7.97
C PHE A 39 2.15 7.75 6.76
N PHE A 40 2.57 8.80 6.08
CA PHE A 40 1.93 9.27 4.86
C PHE A 40 2.46 8.58 3.59
N VAL A 41 3.58 7.88 3.66
CA VAL A 41 4.19 7.20 2.51
C VAL A 41 3.26 6.14 1.90
N PRO A 42 2.64 5.20 2.65
CA PRO A 42 1.71 4.23 2.08
C PRO A 42 0.46 4.85 1.44
N PRO A 43 -0.27 5.79 2.06
CA PRO A 43 -1.40 6.43 1.39
C PRO A 43 -0.98 7.26 0.17
N LEU A 44 0.17 7.91 0.18
CA LEU A 44 0.70 8.59 -1.00
C LEU A 44 1.02 7.62 -2.14
N LEU A 45 1.54 6.43 -1.81
CA LEU A 45 1.75 5.38 -2.80
C LEU A 45 0.42 4.94 -3.44
N VAL A 46 -0.64 4.76 -2.66
CA VAL A 46 -1.98 4.41 -3.18
C VAL A 46 -2.50 5.52 -4.10
N ILE A 47 -2.43 6.78 -3.69
CA ILE A 47 -2.83 7.92 -4.51
C ILE A 47 -2.03 7.96 -5.81
N ASN A 48 -0.72 7.76 -5.73
CA ASN A 48 0.15 7.76 -6.90
C ASN A 48 -0.20 6.61 -7.87
N VAL A 49 -0.49 5.40 -7.37
CA VAL A 49 -0.95 4.28 -8.21
C VAL A 49 -2.27 4.61 -8.91
N VAL A 50 -3.23 5.21 -8.21
CA VAL A 50 -4.50 5.67 -8.81
C VAL A 50 -4.24 6.71 -9.89
N LEU A 51 -3.37 7.68 -9.65
CA LEU A 51 -2.98 8.68 -10.65
C LEU A 51 -2.30 8.04 -11.86
N CYS A 52 -1.46 7.01 -11.68
CA CYS A 52 -0.88 6.26 -12.79
C CYS A 52 -1.95 5.62 -13.68
N VAL A 53 -2.98 5.02 -13.07
CA VAL A 53 -4.10 4.44 -13.84
C VAL A 53 -4.85 5.51 -14.62
N ILE A 54 -5.17 6.65 -13.98
CA ILE A 54 -5.87 7.77 -14.63
C ILE A 54 -5.04 8.30 -15.79
N VAL A 55 -3.77 8.61 -15.58
CA VAL A 55 -2.86 9.12 -16.63
C VAL A 55 -2.74 8.09 -17.76
N GLY A 56 -2.62 6.80 -17.43
CA GLY A 56 -2.55 5.73 -18.42
C GLY A 56 -3.81 5.67 -19.30
N VAL A 57 -4.99 5.75 -18.71
CA VAL A 57 -6.26 5.80 -19.46
C VAL A 57 -6.33 7.04 -20.36
N LEU A 58 -5.96 8.21 -19.84
CA LEU A 58 -5.98 9.47 -20.61
C LEU A 58 -4.95 9.45 -21.76
N GLN A 59 -3.82 8.79 -21.61
CA GLN A 59 -2.85 8.58 -22.68
C GLN A 59 -3.38 7.59 -23.73
N LEU A 60 -3.98 6.48 -23.32
CA LEU A 60 -4.56 5.48 -24.22
C LEU A 60 -5.74 6.03 -25.03
N THR A 61 -6.55 6.90 -24.44
CA THR A 61 -7.68 7.56 -25.13
C THR A 61 -7.25 8.74 -26.00
N GLY A 62 -5.97 9.09 -26.00
CA GLY A 62 -5.45 10.18 -26.80
C GLY A 62 -5.74 11.60 -26.24
N VAL A 63 -6.28 11.70 -25.03
CA VAL A 63 -6.55 12.99 -24.37
C VAL A 63 -5.24 13.66 -23.94
N LEU A 64 -4.29 12.88 -23.41
CA LEU A 64 -2.96 13.34 -23.04
C LEU A 64 -1.93 12.97 -24.10
N ASN A 65 -1.66 13.90 -25.02
CA ASN A 65 -0.72 13.75 -26.12
C ASN A 65 0.44 14.73 -26.04
N GLY A 66 1.46 14.47 -26.87
CA GLY A 66 2.61 15.36 -27.03
C GLY A 66 3.36 15.61 -25.72
N TRP A 67 3.79 16.84 -25.50
CA TRP A 67 4.57 17.23 -24.35
C TRP A 67 3.82 17.09 -23.02
N LEU A 68 2.49 17.31 -23.02
CA LEU A 68 1.66 17.12 -21.83
C LEU A 68 1.61 15.65 -21.42
N GLY A 69 1.47 14.74 -22.38
CA GLY A 69 1.55 13.30 -22.12
C GLY A 69 2.90 12.88 -21.57
N LEU A 70 3.97 13.43 -22.11
CA LEU A 70 5.33 13.17 -21.61
C LEU A 70 5.52 13.69 -20.18
N ALA A 71 5.09 14.92 -19.89
CA ALA A 71 5.17 15.49 -18.55
C ALA A 71 4.33 14.69 -17.53
N ALA A 72 3.10 14.28 -17.92
CA ALA A 72 2.26 13.45 -17.08
C ALA A 72 2.87 12.07 -16.77
N SER A 73 3.72 11.55 -17.66
CA SER A 73 4.41 10.26 -17.44
C SER A 73 5.36 10.28 -16.24
N ALA A 74 5.74 11.46 -15.74
CA ALA A 74 6.54 11.56 -14.51
C ALA A 74 5.85 10.89 -13.29
N VAL A 75 4.53 10.74 -13.30
CA VAL A 75 3.79 10.06 -12.24
C VAL A 75 4.21 8.59 -12.09
N TYR A 76 4.66 7.95 -13.16
CA TYR A 76 5.12 6.54 -13.12
C TYR A 76 6.45 6.36 -12.38
N LEU A 77 7.23 7.42 -12.17
CA LEU A 77 8.50 7.34 -11.45
C LEU A 77 8.32 6.87 -10.00
N GLY A 78 7.21 7.24 -9.35
CA GLY A 78 6.93 6.85 -7.98
C GLY A 78 6.82 5.33 -7.80
N PRO A 79 5.86 4.65 -8.47
CA PRO A 79 5.74 3.19 -8.39
C PRO A 79 6.98 2.45 -8.91
N VAL A 80 7.64 2.95 -9.94
CA VAL A 80 8.89 2.35 -10.45
C VAL A 80 9.99 2.40 -9.39
N ALA A 81 10.23 3.56 -8.78
CA ALA A 81 11.19 3.72 -7.71
C ALA A 81 10.85 2.83 -6.50
N TYR A 82 9.56 2.72 -6.16
CA TYR A 82 9.10 1.85 -5.08
C TYR A 82 9.38 0.37 -5.38
N VAL A 83 9.05 -0.11 -6.57
CA VAL A 83 9.31 -1.49 -6.99
C VAL A 83 10.82 -1.79 -6.97
N LEU A 84 11.63 -0.88 -7.50
CA LEU A 84 13.08 -1.03 -7.45
C LEU A 84 13.62 -1.09 -6.02
N LEU A 85 13.09 -0.26 -5.11
CA LEU A 85 13.44 -0.29 -3.70
C LEU A 85 13.07 -1.62 -3.04
N VAL A 86 11.86 -2.15 -3.31
CA VAL A 86 11.41 -3.44 -2.78
C VAL A 86 12.31 -4.58 -3.27
N PHE A 87 12.65 -4.59 -4.55
CA PHE A 87 13.57 -5.57 -5.11
C PHE A 87 14.97 -5.44 -4.50
N TRP A 88 15.48 -4.24 -4.37
CA TRP A 88 16.78 -4.01 -3.74
C TRP A 88 16.81 -4.51 -2.31
N LEU A 89 15.78 -4.21 -1.51
CA LEU A 89 15.66 -4.71 -0.14
C LEU A 89 15.57 -6.23 -0.09
N ALA A 90 14.81 -6.85 -0.98
CA ALA A 90 14.60 -8.30 -0.99
C ALA A 90 15.84 -9.08 -1.44
N PHE A 91 16.59 -8.56 -2.41
CA PHE A 91 17.64 -9.33 -3.09
C PHE A 91 19.07 -8.87 -2.77
N VAL A 92 19.25 -7.62 -2.42
CA VAL A 92 20.59 -7.03 -2.19
C VAL A 92 20.88 -6.84 -0.71
N SER A 93 19.92 -6.30 0.04
CA SER A 93 20.15 -5.92 1.45
C SER A 93 20.26 -7.11 2.38
N ASP A 94 19.54 -8.20 2.13
CA ASP A 94 19.52 -9.40 2.99
C ASP A 94 20.04 -10.64 2.24
N ARG A 95 21.36 -10.82 2.26
CA ARG A 95 22.02 -11.95 1.59
C ARG A 95 21.82 -13.31 2.27
N GLY A 96 21.37 -13.33 3.52
CA GLY A 96 21.16 -14.55 4.30
C GLY A 96 19.83 -15.26 4.05
N ARG A 97 18.89 -14.63 3.35
CA ARG A 97 17.53 -15.14 3.17
C ARG A 97 17.43 -16.09 1.98
N ASN A 98 16.62 -17.16 2.12
CA ASN A 98 16.35 -18.12 1.06
C ASN A 98 15.65 -17.45 -0.14
N TRP A 99 15.84 -18.02 -1.34
CA TRP A 99 15.22 -17.50 -2.59
C TRP A 99 13.69 -17.40 -2.51
N ARG A 100 13.02 -18.38 -1.92
CA ARG A 100 11.56 -18.38 -1.71
C ARG A 100 11.11 -17.24 -0.81
N ASP A 101 11.85 -16.98 0.26
CA ASP A 101 11.53 -15.92 1.22
C ASP A 101 11.72 -14.53 0.62
N ARG A 102 12.65 -14.35 -0.31
CA ARG A 102 12.85 -13.11 -1.05
C ARG A 102 11.64 -12.77 -1.94
N TRP A 103 11.17 -13.75 -2.70
CA TRP A 103 9.97 -13.58 -3.52
C TRP A 103 8.73 -13.34 -2.66
N PHE A 104 8.60 -14.07 -1.56
CA PHE A 104 7.50 -13.86 -0.62
C PHE A 104 7.52 -12.44 -0.05
N PHE A 105 8.68 -11.95 0.38
CA PHE A 105 8.87 -10.58 0.86
C PHE A 105 8.51 -9.53 -0.20
N THR A 106 8.90 -9.76 -1.45
CA THR A 106 8.60 -8.87 -2.58
C THR A 106 7.10 -8.74 -2.84
N LEU A 107 6.30 -9.76 -2.54
CA LEU A 107 4.85 -9.73 -2.68
C LEU A 107 4.15 -9.20 -1.42
N VAL A 108 4.63 -9.59 -0.24
CA VAL A 108 4.03 -9.17 1.04
C VAL A 108 4.14 -7.68 1.25
N LEU A 109 5.31 -7.10 1.03
CA LEU A 109 5.59 -5.71 1.34
C LEU A 109 4.67 -4.72 0.58
N PRO A 110 4.50 -4.84 -0.75
CA PRO A 110 3.53 -4.01 -1.47
C PRO A 110 2.09 -4.24 -1.01
N THR A 111 1.69 -5.49 -0.77
CA THR A 111 0.35 -5.82 -0.28
C THR A 111 0.07 -5.11 1.04
N MET A 112 1.00 -5.15 1.99
CA MET A 112 0.89 -4.46 3.28
C MET A 112 0.76 -2.95 3.09
N HIS A 113 1.61 -2.33 2.28
CA HIS A 113 1.59 -0.89 2.05
C HIS A 113 0.31 -0.43 1.34
N LEU A 114 -0.15 -1.16 0.33
CA LEU A 114 -1.37 -0.81 -0.40
C LEU A 114 -2.62 -0.99 0.48
N CYS A 115 -2.74 -2.09 1.22
CA CYS A 115 -3.87 -2.33 2.12
C CYS A 115 -3.90 -1.31 3.26
N TRP A 116 -2.74 -1.04 3.88
CA TRP A 116 -2.64 -0.05 4.95
C TRP A 116 -2.92 1.37 4.44
N GLY A 117 -2.36 1.75 3.29
CA GLY A 117 -2.58 3.06 2.67
C GLY A 117 -4.03 3.29 2.28
N ALA A 118 -4.70 2.30 1.66
CA ALA A 118 -6.11 2.36 1.33
C ALA A 118 -6.98 2.46 2.60
N GLY A 119 -6.64 1.68 3.64
CA GLY A 119 -7.29 1.77 4.93
C GLY A 119 -7.14 3.16 5.56
N PHE A 120 -5.94 3.73 5.54
CA PHE A 120 -5.66 5.07 6.06
C PHE A 120 -6.52 6.15 5.37
N ILE A 121 -6.60 6.13 4.05
CA ILE A 121 -7.44 7.06 3.27
C ILE A 121 -8.91 6.88 3.66
N THR A 122 -9.38 5.63 3.77
CA THR A 122 -10.75 5.32 4.19
C THR A 122 -11.04 5.87 5.58
N GLY A 123 -10.15 5.65 6.55
CA GLY A 123 -10.28 6.15 7.91
C GLY A 123 -10.24 7.68 7.99
N LEU A 124 -9.42 8.32 7.14
CA LEU A 124 -9.33 9.77 7.07
C LEU A 124 -10.64 10.40 6.53
N VAL A 125 -11.26 9.77 5.51
CA VAL A 125 -12.45 10.31 4.82
C VAL A 125 -13.75 9.93 5.53
N ARG A 126 -13.92 8.65 5.87
CA ARG A 126 -15.17 8.09 6.41
C ARG A 126 -15.17 7.89 7.92
N GLY A 127 -14.00 7.82 8.52
CA GLY A 127 -13.85 7.43 9.92
C GLY A 127 -13.86 5.92 10.15
N ALA A 128 -13.62 5.52 11.41
CA ALA A 128 -13.51 4.10 11.82
C ALA A 128 -14.83 3.56 12.41
N ARG A 129 -15.98 4.10 12.06
CA ARG A 129 -17.28 3.85 12.75
C ARG A 129 -17.68 2.37 12.83
N ASP A 130 -17.26 1.52 11.89
CA ASP A 130 -17.74 0.12 11.78
C ASP A 130 -16.61 -0.92 11.83
N THR A 131 -15.37 -0.52 12.08
CA THR A 131 -14.27 -1.47 12.23
C THR A 131 -14.03 -1.80 13.70
N VAL A 132 -14.92 -2.62 14.27
CA VAL A 132 -14.56 -3.35 15.49
C VAL A 132 -13.44 -4.32 15.08
N ASP A 133 -12.29 -4.19 15.72
CA ASP A 133 -11.19 -5.13 15.54
C ASP A 133 -11.58 -6.50 16.11
N THR A 134 -12.31 -7.27 15.30
CA THR A 134 -12.72 -8.63 15.64
C THR A 134 -11.53 -9.60 15.70
N SER A 135 -10.34 -9.18 15.27
CA SER A 135 -9.14 -10.01 15.31
C SER A 135 -8.63 -10.26 16.74
N ARG A 136 -9.08 -9.45 17.72
CA ARG A 136 -8.73 -9.59 19.14
C ARG A 136 -9.77 -10.32 19.99
N THR A 137 -10.92 -10.61 19.44
CA THR A 137 -12.03 -11.27 20.17
C THR A 137 -12.09 -12.78 19.95
N GLU A 138 -11.30 -13.32 19.05
CA GLU A 138 -11.12 -14.76 18.87
C GLU A 138 -9.88 -15.23 19.65
N ILE A 139 -10.02 -15.27 20.97
CA ILE A 139 -9.11 -16.03 21.84
C ILE A 139 -9.75 -17.40 22.10
#